data_68a37fde9f11323d2e2e66a4177206fa
#
_entry.id   68a37fde9f11323d2e2e66a4177206fa
#
_cell.length_a   1.000
_cell.length_b   1.000
_cell.length_c   1.000
_cell.angle_alpha   90.00
_cell.angle_beta   90.00
_cell.angle_gamma   90.00
#
_symmetry.space_group_name_H-M   'P 1'
#
loop_
_entity.id
_entity.type
_entity.pdbx_description
1 polymer ?
#
loop_
_entity_poly.entity_id
_entity_poly.type
_entity_poly.pdbx_seq_one_letter_code
_entity_poly.pdbx_strand_id
1 'polypeptide(L)'
;MENALLTDLMLPGALALIMTSLGLALTPVDFRRVLTSPRGVAIGMLNLALISPLLAFTMATVFDLPPELAVGLVLLGASPGGTMANMLTHLARGDTALSVTMTAVSSVCAVVTVPLFLALATAHFGADEIGDVSMVGIVAKVFAITIVPVSFGMWLRARWPERVAVAYPRVRAISLSLFALVVVGAIASEYEVVVDNLEAVAGAALALNVAAMAISFTMSRVARLDSRQSTAIALELGVHNSTLAIAVGASLAHELSIPAAVYSTFMFVTGGTFAWAMSRRNAGVPVAAEPAAEPAQS
;
A
#
# COMPACT_ATOMS: atom_id res chain seq x y z
N MET A 1 -17.16 0.06 -26.58
CA MET A 1 -18.06 0.78 -25.64
C MET A 1 -18.11 0.12 -24.26
N GLU A 2 -18.14 -1.21 -24.14
CA GLU A 2 -18.10 -1.90 -22.83
C GLU A 2 -16.80 -1.71 -22.08
N ASN A 3 -15.64 -1.77 -22.73
CA ASN A 3 -14.34 -1.57 -22.09
C ASN A 3 -14.16 -0.13 -21.56
N ALA A 4 -14.68 0.88 -22.26
CA ALA A 4 -14.60 2.28 -21.80
C ALA A 4 -15.40 2.53 -20.52
N LEU A 5 -16.60 1.93 -20.37
CA LEU A 5 -17.40 2.04 -19.16
C LEU A 5 -16.72 1.37 -17.96
N LEU A 6 -16.08 0.22 -18.17
CA LEU A 6 -15.36 -0.50 -17.12
C LEU A 6 -14.12 0.28 -16.66
N THR A 7 -13.32 0.78 -17.59
CA THR A 7 -12.04 1.42 -17.27
C THR A 7 -12.21 2.88 -16.82
N ASP A 8 -13.11 3.64 -17.47
CA ASP A 8 -13.22 5.09 -17.25
C ASP A 8 -14.13 5.46 -16.08
N LEU A 9 -15.06 4.58 -15.69
CA LEU A 9 -16.02 4.90 -14.62
C LEU A 9 -15.96 3.91 -13.44
N MET A 10 -15.92 2.60 -13.72
CA MET A 10 -16.00 1.61 -12.64
C MET A 10 -14.71 1.48 -11.85
N LEU A 11 -13.55 1.48 -12.51
CA LEU A 11 -12.26 1.40 -11.82
C LEU A 11 -11.98 2.62 -10.93
N PRO A 12 -12.12 3.88 -11.41
CA PRO A 12 -11.99 5.06 -10.53
C PRO A 12 -13.04 5.11 -9.42
N GLY A 13 -14.27 4.67 -9.69
CA GLY A 13 -15.33 4.61 -8.69
C GLY A 13 -15.06 3.59 -7.58
N ALA A 14 -14.61 2.39 -7.95
CA ALA A 14 -14.19 1.36 -7.00
C ALA A 14 -13.03 1.84 -6.14
N LEU A 15 -12.03 2.46 -6.76
CA LEU A 15 -10.89 3.04 -6.06
C LEU A 15 -11.31 4.15 -5.10
N ALA A 16 -12.17 5.08 -5.54
CA ALA A 16 -12.67 6.15 -4.68
C ALA A 16 -13.39 5.59 -3.44
N LEU A 17 -14.18 4.51 -3.60
CA LEU A 17 -14.83 3.86 -2.46
C LEU A 17 -13.82 3.16 -1.54
N ILE A 18 -12.83 2.47 -2.10
CA ILE A 18 -11.77 1.81 -1.33
C ILE A 18 -10.96 2.84 -0.55
N MET A 19 -10.57 3.96 -1.19
CA MET A 19 -9.84 5.04 -0.54
C MET A 19 -10.69 5.78 0.50
N THR A 20 -11.99 5.97 0.25
CA THR A 20 -12.92 6.51 1.24
C THR A 20 -13.03 5.57 2.44
N SER A 21 -13.12 4.26 2.22
CA SER A 21 -13.11 3.25 3.29
C SER A 21 -11.83 3.31 4.15
N LEU A 22 -10.68 3.57 3.53
CA LEU A 22 -9.44 3.86 4.25
C LEU A 22 -9.59 5.10 5.13
N GLY A 23 -10.10 6.20 4.57
CA GLY A 23 -10.35 7.44 5.30
C GLY A 23 -11.31 7.27 6.48
N LEU A 24 -12.35 6.43 6.34
CA LEU A 24 -13.25 6.08 7.45
C LEU A 24 -12.54 5.34 8.61
N ALA A 25 -11.43 4.68 8.35
CA ALA A 25 -10.61 4.02 9.37
C ALA A 25 -9.67 4.98 10.10
N LEU A 26 -9.29 6.11 9.47
CA LEU A 26 -8.28 7.04 9.96
C LEU A 26 -8.88 8.15 10.83
N THR A 27 -8.08 8.62 11.79
CA THR A 27 -8.39 9.78 12.65
C THR A 27 -7.22 10.75 12.69
N PRO A 28 -7.43 12.03 13.03
CA PRO A 28 -6.31 12.97 13.23
C PRO A 28 -5.32 12.54 14.31
N VAL A 29 -5.76 11.72 15.27
CA VAL A 29 -4.89 11.19 16.33
C VAL A 29 -3.83 10.24 15.76
N ASP A 30 -4.14 9.51 14.68
CA ASP A 30 -3.19 8.61 14.03
C ASP A 30 -1.96 9.36 13.49
N PHE A 31 -2.14 10.61 13.05
CA PHE A 31 -1.03 11.47 12.61
C PHE A 31 -0.21 12.04 13.78
N ARG A 32 -0.80 12.20 14.98
CA ARG A 32 -0.08 12.69 16.17
C ARG A 32 0.97 11.69 16.66
N ARG A 33 0.84 10.40 16.33
CA ARG A 33 1.83 9.38 16.66
C ARG A 33 3.21 9.61 16.01
N VAL A 34 3.28 10.35 14.93
CA VAL A 34 4.56 10.82 14.39
C VAL A 34 5.39 11.53 15.48
N LEU A 35 4.73 12.24 16.40
CA LEU A 35 5.38 12.96 17.49
C LEU A 35 5.68 12.07 18.71
N THR A 36 4.85 11.04 18.96
CA THR A 36 4.98 10.18 20.16
C THR A 36 5.85 8.93 19.93
N SER A 37 5.99 8.48 18.68
CA SER A 37 6.83 7.34 18.30
C SER A 37 7.69 7.66 17.07
N PRO A 38 8.48 8.76 17.10
CA PRO A 38 9.15 9.30 15.91
C PRO A 38 10.14 8.32 15.29
N ARG A 39 10.83 7.49 16.09
CA ARG A 39 11.79 6.51 15.57
C ARG A 39 11.12 5.41 14.77
N GLY A 40 10.01 4.85 15.27
CA GLY A 40 9.26 3.81 14.54
C GLY A 40 8.69 4.33 13.23
N VAL A 41 8.08 5.51 13.26
CA VAL A 41 7.54 6.16 12.06
C VAL A 41 8.65 6.51 11.07
N ALA A 42 9.78 7.11 11.52
CA ALA A 42 10.88 7.47 10.63
C ALA A 42 11.50 6.25 9.93
N ILE A 43 11.72 5.15 10.66
CA ILE A 43 12.24 3.91 10.08
C ILE A 43 11.24 3.29 9.13
N GLY A 44 9.97 3.25 9.51
CA GLY A 44 8.92 2.74 8.65
C GLY A 44 8.76 3.56 7.37
N MET A 45 8.77 4.89 7.48
CA MET A 45 8.69 5.78 6.32
C MET A 45 9.93 5.71 5.43
N LEU A 46 11.14 5.60 6.01
CA LEU A 46 12.35 5.35 5.22
C LEU A 46 12.24 4.06 4.40
N ASN A 47 11.72 3.00 5.01
CA ASN A 47 11.51 1.74 4.33
C ASN A 47 10.45 1.87 3.22
N LEU A 48 9.29 2.48 3.48
CA LEU A 48 8.21 2.64 2.49
C LEU A 48 8.59 3.61 1.37
N ALA A 49 9.14 4.78 1.70
CA ALA A 49 9.37 5.84 0.73
C ALA A 49 10.66 5.69 -0.09
N LEU A 50 11.63 4.90 0.40
CA LEU A 50 12.92 4.75 -0.27
C LEU A 50 13.30 3.28 -0.51
N ILE A 51 13.32 2.44 0.53
CA ILE A 51 13.82 1.07 0.41
C ILE A 51 12.92 0.24 -0.50
N SER A 52 11.59 0.34 -0.33
CA SER A 52 10.64 -0.43 -1.15
C SER A 52 10.72 -0.10 -2.65
N PRO A 53 10.70 1.17 -3.08
CA PRO A 53 10.89 1.50 -4.50
C PRO A 53 12.24 1.03 -5.05
N LEU A 54 13.34 1.20 -4.28
CA LEU A 54 14.67 0.76 -4.70
C LEU A 54 14.77 -0.76 -4.83
N LEU A 55 14.12 -1.51 -3.93
CA LEU A 55 13.99 -2.95 -4.06
C LEU A 55 13.20 -3.33 -5.31
N ALA A 56 12.13 -2.61 -5.61
CA ALA A 56 11.33 -2.84 -6.82
C ALA A 56 12.16 -2.60 -8.09
N PHE A 57 12.96 -1.53 -8.15
CA PHE A 57 13.94 -1.32 -9.23
C PHE A 57 14.92 -2.49 -9.34
N THR A 58 15.46 -2.94 -8.21
CA THR A 58 16.41 -4.05 -8.17
C THR A 58 15.77 -5.33 -8.69
N MET A 59 14.55 -5.66 -8.22
CA MET A 59 13.85 -6.88 -8.65
C MET A 59 13.46 -6.80 -10.13
N ALA A 60 12.99 -5.66 -10.61
CA ALA A 60 12.69 -5.44 -12.03
C ALA A 60 13.91 -5.71 -12.93
N THR A 61 15.08 -5.22 -12.51
CA THR A 61 16.35 -5.44 -13.24
C THR A 61 16.84 -6.88 -13.14
N VAL A 62 16.81 -7.48 -11.93
CA VAL A 62 17.31 -8.87 -11.71
C VAL A 62 16.48 -9.90 -12.46
N PHE A 63 15.18 -9.69 -12.57
CA PHE A 63 14.26 -10.58 -13.29
C PHE A 63 14.09 -10.21 -14.76
N ASP A 64 14.82 -9.21 -15.25
CA ASP A 64 14.81 -8.74 -16.64
C ASP A 64 13.39 -8.49 -17.18
N LEU A 65 12.59 -7.75 -16.38
CA LEU A 65 11.19 -7.48 -16.73
C LEU A 65 11.12 -6.57 -17.96
N PRO A 66 10.14 -6.81 -18.87
CA PRO A 66 9.79 -5.83 -19.90
C PRO A 66 9.58 -4.43 -19.33
N PRO A 67 9.88 -3.36 -20.07
CA PRO A 67 9.88 -1.98 -19.57
C PRO A 67 8.59 -1.59 -18.81
N GLU A 68 7.41 -1.89 -19.37
CA GLU A 68 6.12 -1.56 -18.80
C GLU A 68 5.89 -2.32 -17.48
N LEU A 69 6.23 -3.61 -17.45
CA LEU A 69 6.11 -4.43 -16.24
C LEU A 69 7.12 -4.00 -15.17
N ALA A 70 8.33 -3.58 -15.57
CA ALA A 70 9.33 -3.03 -14.66
C ALA A 70 8.84 -1.73 -14.01
N VAL A 71 8.29 -0.81 -14.80
CA VAL A 71 7.68 0.44 -14.31
C VAL A 71 6.49 0.15 -13.40
N GLY A 72 5.64 -0.81 -13.76
CA GLY A 72 4.51 -1.26 -12.94
C GLY A 72 4.94 -1.82 -11.58
N LEU A 73 6.04 -2.59 -11.53
CA LEU A 73 6.60 -3.10 -10.28
C LEU A 73 7.16 -1.98 -9.39
N VAL A 74 7.83 -0.99 -9.99
CA VAL A 74 8.32 0.19 -9.25
C VAL A 74 7.16 1.04 -8.73
N LEU A 75 6.12 1.23 -9.53
CA LEU A 75 4.89 1.91 -9.13
C LEU A 75 4.26 1.25 -7.89
N LEU A 76 4.22 -0.09 -7.87
CA LEU A 76 3.79 -0.83 -6.68
C LEU A 76 4.70 -0.57 -5.48
N GLY A 77 6.03 -0.66 -5.66
CA GLY A 77 7.00 -0.43 -4.60
C GLY A 77 6.96 0.99 -4.03
N ALA A 78 6.57 1.99 -4.85
CA ALA A 78 6.38 3.38 -4.44
C ALA A 78 5.00 3.65 -3.80
N SER A 79 4.07 2.69 -3.90
CA SER A 79 2.74 2.81 -3.32
C SER A 79 2.77 2.74 -1.79
N PRO A 80 1.84 3.41 -1.09
CA PRO A 80 1.82 3.40 0.37
C PRO A 80 1.46 2.02 0.94
N GLY A 81 1.58 1.87 2.25
CA GLY A 81 1.08 0.70 2.96
C GLY A 81 -0.44 0.53 2.80
N GLY A 82 -0.91 -0.72 2.79
CA GLY A 82 -2.32 -1.04 2.62
C GLY A 82 -3.09 -1.20 3.94
N THR A 83 -4.41 -0.97 3.92
CA THR A 83 -5.28 -1.20 5.09
C THR A 83 -5.24 -2.64 5.59
N MET A 84 -4.90 -3.60 4.73
CA MET A 84 -4.74 -4.99 5.11
C MET A 84 -3.52 -5.20 6.00
N ALA A 85 -2.46 -4.41 5.84
CA ALA A 85 -1.30 -4.43 6.73
C ALA A 85 -1.71 -4.18 8.19
N ASN A 86 -2.60 -3.21 8.42
CA ASN A 86 -3.12 -2.90 9.76
C ASN A 86 -3.84 -4.10 10.40
N MET A 87 -4.65 -4.80 9.61
CA MET A 87 -5.37 -5.98 10.09
C MET A 87 -4.40 -7.13 10.39
N LEU A 88 -3.45 -7.40 9.50
CA LEU A 88 -2.45 -8.44 9.71
C LEU A 88 -1.54 -8.11 10.90
N THR A 89 -1.18 -6.83 11.07
CA THR A 89 -0.44 -6.35 12.25
C THR A 89 -1.20 -6.61 13.54
N HIS A 90 -2.51 -6.37 13.56
CA HIS A 90 -3.35 -6.69 14.70
C HIS A 90 -3.36 -8.21 15.00
N LEU A 91 -3.57 -9.04 13.97
CA LEU A 91 -3.54 -10.50 14.11
C LEU A 91 -2.16 -11.02 14.56
N ALA A 92 -1.09 -10.39 14.12
CA ALA A 92 0.29 -10.66 14.51
C ALA A 92 0.63 -10.18 15.93
N ARG A 93 -0.30 -9.55 16.65
CA ARG A 93 -0.06 -8.85 17.93
C ARG A 93 1.09 -7.82 17.82
N GLY A 94 1.23 -7.20 16.65
CA GLY A 94 2.15 -6.12 16.39
C GLY A 94 1.67 -4.77 16.96
N ASP A 95 2.42 -3.70 16.71
CA ASP A 95 2.01 -2.33 17.04
C ASP A 95 1.04 -1.81 15.96
N THR A 96 -0.24 -2.12 16.14
CA THR A 96 -1.31 -1.74 15.19
C THR A 96 -1.40 -0.23 15.01
N ALA A 97 -1.12 0.51 16.05
CA ALA A 97 -1.24 1.94 16.01
C ALA A 97 -0.05 2.59 15.25
N LEU A 98 1.15 2.00 15.31
CA LEU A 98 2.25 2.37 14.41
C LEU A 98 1.89 2.05 12.95
N SER A 99 1.34 0.86 12.69
CA SER A 99 0.90 0.45 11.35
C SER A 99 -0.11 1.44 10.76
N VAL A 100 -1.18 1.78 11.50
CA VAL A 100 -2.19 2.78 11.07
C VAL A 100 -1.56 4.14 10.79
N THR A 101 -0.65 4.59 11.66
CA THR A 101 0.08 5.84 11.46
C THR A 101 0.92 5.82 10.17
N MET A 102 1.63 4.71 9.92
CA MET A 102 2.43 4.56 8.71
C MET A 102 1.57 4.55 7.45
N THR A 103 0.46 3.80 7.44
CA THR A 103 -0.51 3.83 6.34
C THR A 103 -1.02 5.25 6.07
N ALA A 104 -1.37 6.01 7.12
CA ALA A 104 -1.87 7.37 6.99
C ALA A 104 -0.81 8.32 6.40
N VAL A 105 0.39 8.31 6.98
CA VAL A 105 1.49 9.21 6.55
C VAL A 105 1.98 8.83 5.15
N SER A 106 2.17 7.53 4.86
CA SER A 106 2.61 7.08 3.54
C SER A 106 1.58 7.38 2.45
N SER A 107 0.28 7.34 2.76
CA SER A 107 -0.77 7.73 1.80
C SER A 107 -0.67 9.20 1.41
N VAL A 108 -0.29 10.09 2.34
CA VAL A 108 -0.03 11.50 2.02
C VAL A 108 1.26 11.65 1.22
N CYS A 109 2.33 10.94 1.63
CA CYS A 109 3.61 10.98 0.91
C CYS A 109 3.52 10.42 -0.51
N ALA A 110 2.59 9.50 -0.77
CA ALA A 110 2.38 8.87 -2.08
C ALA A 110 2.09 9.90 -3.19
N VAL A 111 1.52 11.05 -2.86
CA VAL A 111 1.32 12.15 -3.82
C VAL A 111 2.64 12.62 -4.45
N VAL A 112 3.74 12.48 -3.72
CA VAL A 112 5.08 12.85 -4.19
C VAL A 112 5.89 11.61 -4.59
N THR A 113 5.88 10.55 -3.77
CA THR A 113 6.71 9.36 -4.01
C THR A 113 6.28 8.60 -5.26
N VAL A 114 4.98 8.43 -5.48
CA VAL A 114 4.47 7.71 -6.66
C VAL A 114 4.85 8.39 -7.96
N PRO A 115 4.56 9.69 -8.20
CA PRO A 115 4.97 10.36 -9.43
C PRO A 115 6.49 10.40 -9.61
N LEU A 116 7.25 10.63 -8.53
CA LEU A 116 8.70 10.68 -8.56
C LEU A 116 9.30 9.35 -9.05
N PHE A 117 8.92 8.25 -8.41
CA PHE A 117 9.46 6.93 -8.77
C PHE A 117 8.92 6.43 -10.11
N LEU A 118 7.69 6.79 -10.47
CA LEU A 118 7.14 6.51 -11.80
C LEU A 118 7.99 7.17 -12.88
N ALA A 119 8.31 8.47 -12.75
CA ALA A 119 9.15 9.18 -13.70
C ALA A 119 10.57 8.62 -13.77
N LEU A 120 11.16 8.29 -12.61
CA LEU A 120 12.49 7.66 -12.57
C LEU A 120 12.49 6.29 -13.25
N ALA A 121 11.45 5.48 -13.03
CA ALA A 121 11.32 4.16 -13.63
C ALA A 121 11.12 4.25 -15.15
N THR A 122 10.23 5.11 -15.60
CA THR A 122 10.00 5.35 -17.04
C THR A 122 11.29 5.79 -17.76
N ALA A 123 12.02 6.74 -17.16
CA ALA A 123 13.30 7.20 -17.72
C ALA A 123 14.39 6.11 -17.70
N HIS A 124 14.37 5.22 -16.72
CA HIS A 124 15.40 4.18 -16.56
C HIS A 124 15.14 2.97 -17.46
N PHE A 125 13.90 2.50 -17.56
CA PHE A 125 13.53 1.29 -18.29
C PHE A 125 13.11 1.58 -19.73
N GLY A 126 12.91 2.85 -20.12
CA GLY A 126 12.60 3.23 -21.50
C GLY A 126 11.19 2.83 -21.93
N ALA A 127 10.21 2.92 -21.06
CA ALA A 127 8.81 2.61 -21.37
C ALA A 127 8.17 3.75 -22.18
N ASP A 128 8.47 3.80 -23.48
CA ASP A 128 8.06 4.89 -24.38
C ASP A 128 6.54 4.92 -24.64
N GLU A 129 5.84 3.81 -24.43
CA GLU A 129 4.39 3.71 -24.63
C GLU A 129 3.56 4.45 -23.54
N ILE A 130 4.19 4.83 -22.42
CA ILE A 130 3.51 5.59 -21.35
C ILE A 130 3.17 7.02 -21.81
N GLY A 131 3.72 7.48 -22.95
CA GLY A 131 3.46 8.78 -23.57
C GLY A 131 4.01 9.97 -22.76
N ASP A 132 3.87 11.17 -23.31
CA ASP A 132 4.25 12.44 -22.65
C ASP A 132 3.25 12.80 -21.53
N VAL A 133 3.22 11.99 -20.45
CA VAL A 133 2.37 12.31 -19.28
C VAL A 133 3.08 13.37 -18.45
N SER A 134 2.52 14.58 -18.42
CA SER A 134 3.11 15.64 -17.62
C SER A 134 3.18 15.23 -16.16
N MET A 135 4.32 15.46 -15.50
CA MET A 135 4.52 15.19 -14.09
C MET A 135 3.40 15.82 -13.22
N VAL A 136 2.98 17.04 -13.58
CA VAL A 136 1.88 17.75 -12.93
C VAL A 136 0.56 16.98 -13.08
N GLY A 137 0.32 16.39 -14.26
CA GLY A 137 -0.86 15.56 -14.51
C GLY A 137 -0.87 14.30 -13.61
N ILE A 138 0.27 13.60 -13.47
CA ILE A 138 0.41 12.44 -12.59
C ILE A 138 0.18 12.84 -11.13
N VAL A 139 0.83 13.91 -10.65
CA VAL A 139 0.65 14.41 -9.27
C VAL A 139 -0.82 14.76 -9.02
N ALA A 140 -1.46 15.50 -9.93
CA ALA A 140 -2.88 15.87 -9.79
C ALA A 140 -3.78 14.62 -9.75
N LYS A 141 -3.51 13.64 -10.60
CA LYS A 141 -4.25 12.37 -10.66
C LYS A 141 -4.09 11.58 -9.36
N VAL A 142 -2.86 11.34 -8.90
CA VAL A 142 -2.60 10.62 -7.63
C VAL A 142 -3.24 11.37 -6.45
N PHE A 143 -3.14 12.70 -6.42
CA PHE A 143 -3.80 13.51 -5.41
C PHE A 143 -5.32 13.30 -5.42
N ALA A 144 -5.95 13.43 -6.59
CA ALA A 144 -7.39 13.30 -6.74
C ALA A 144 -7.92 11.91 -6.34
N ILE A 145 -7.23 10.85 -6.73
CA ILE A 145 -7.67 9.47 -6.46
C ILE A 145 -7.27 8.95 -5.07
N THR A 146 -6.35 9.62 -4.36
CA THR A 146 -5.89 9.20 -3.03
C THR A 146 -6.34 10.16 -1.95
N ILE A 147 -5.89 11.41 -2.01
CA ILE A 147 -6.08 12.38 -0.91
C ILE A 147 -7.54 12.82 -0.81
N VAL A 148 -8.20 13.09 -1.93
CA VAL A 148 -9.59 13.57 -1.92
C VAL A 148 -10.53 12.55 -1.26
N PRO A 149 -10.59 11.27 -1.68
CA PRO A 149 -11.50 10.31 -1.07
C PRO A 149 -11.09 9.91 0.35
N VAL A 150 -9.78 9.84 0.68
CA VAL A 150 -9.33 9.61 2.06
C VAL A 150 -9.77 10.75 2.97
N SER A 151 -9.55 12.01 2.56
CA SER A 151 -9.97 13.19 3.33
C SER A 151 -11.47 13.23 3.51
N PHE A 152 -12.24 12.87 2.48
CA PHE A 152 -13.70 12.77 2.55
C PHE A 152 -14.14 11.69 3.56
N GLY A 153 -13.50 10.52 3.56
CA GLY A 153 -13.76 9.47 4.54
C GLY A 153 -13.46 9.92 5.98
N MET A 154 -12.33 10.57 6.21
CA MET A 154 -11.97 11.15 7.51
C MET A 154 -12.97 12.22 7.97
N TRP A 155 -13.41 13.09 7.06
CA TRP A 155 -14.43 14.09 7.35
C TRP A 155 -15.77 13.46 7.73
N LEU A 156 -16.22 12.42 7.00
CA LEU A 156 -17.44 11.67 7.35
C LEU A 156 -17.33 11.07 8.76
N ARG A 157 -16.19 10.46 9.10
CA ARG A 157 -15.94 9.90 10.43
C ARG A 157 -15.97 10.99 11.52
N ALA A 158 -15.34 12.11 11.29
CA ALA A 158 -15.33 13.22 12.24
C ALA A 158 -16.73 13.84 12.44
N ARG A 159 -17.56 13.89 11.38
CA ARG A 159 -18.89 14.53 11.42
C ARG A 159 -19.98 13.61 11.97
N TRP A 160 -19.90 12.29 11.70
CA TRP A 160 -20.91 11.30 12.11
C TRP A 160 -20.26 10.01 12.66
N PRO A 161 -19.51 10.09 13.77
CA PRO A 161 -18.71 8.96 14.27
C PRO A 161 -19.54 7.70 14.55
N GLU A 162 -20.72 7.84 15.16
CA GLU A 162 -21.61 6.72 15.50
C GLU A 162 -22.16 6.03 14.24
N ARG A 163 -22.61 6.81 13.24
CA ARG A 163 -23.14 6.26 11.99
C ARG A 163 -22.05 5.55 11.21
N VAL A 164 -20.84 6.13 11.18
CA VAL A 164 -19.68 5.54 10.55
C VAL A 164 -19.29 4.24 11.25
N ALA A 165 -19.28 4.18 12.58
CA ALA A 165 -18.97 2.96 13.31
C ALA A 165 -19.91 1.79 12.97
N VAL A 166 -21.20 2.06 12.77
CA VAL A 166 -22.20 1.06 12.34
C VAL A 166 -22.04 0.67 10.86
N ALA A 167 -21.74 1.63 9.99
CA ALA A 167 -21.64 1.40 8.56
C ALA A 167 -20.29 0.79 8.13
N TYR A 168 -19.21 1.12 8.84
CA TYR A 168 -17.83 0.78 8.49
C TYR A 168 -17.59 -0.70 8.18
N PRO A 169 -18.10 -1.69 8.96
CA PRO A 169 -17.90 -3.10 8.63
C PRO A 169 -18.45 -3.49 7.25
N ARG A 170 -19.61 -2.92 6.87
CA ARG A 170 -20.22 -3.16 5.55
C ARG A 170 -19.43 -2.48 4.44
N VAL A 171 -19.06 -1.21 4.64
CA VAL A 171 -18.24 -0.45 3.67
C VAL A 171 -16.92 -1.17 3.43
N ARG A 172 -16.26 -1.63 4.50
CA ARG A 172 -15.03 -2.40 4.42
C ARG A 172 -15.22 -3.71 3.64
N ALA A 173 -16.29 -4.46 3.90
CA ALA A 173 -16.57 -5.71 3.18
C ALA A 173 -16.78 -5.45 1.67
N ILE A 174 -17.56 -4.42 1.31
CA ILE A 174 -17.77 -4.00 -0.08
C ILE A 174 -16.43 -3.58 -0.71
N SER A 175 -15.63 -2.78 -0.03
CA SER A 175 -14.31 -2.35 -0.51
C SER A 175 -13.38 -3.52 -0.78
N LEU A 176 -13.37 -4.54 0.09
CA LEU A 176 -12.59 -5.76 -0.11
C LEU A 176 -13.07 -6.59 -1.31
N SER A 177 -14.39 -6.70 -1.47
CA SER A 177 -14.96 -7.39 -2.63
C SER A 177 -14.64 -6.67 -3.94
N LEU A 178 -14.72 -5.34 -3.95
CA LEU A 178 -14.32 -4.53 -5.10
C LEU A 178 -12.83 -4.64 -5.38
N PHE A 179 -11.99 -4.66 -4.36
CA PHE A 179 -10.55 -4.88 -4.52
C PHE A 179 -10.27 -6.23 -5.19
N ALA A 180 -10.89 -7.31 -4.70
CA ALA A 180 -10.75 -8.63 -5.31
C ALA A 180 -11.21 -8.64 -6.77
N LEU A 181 -12.33 -7.97 -7.08
CA LEU A 181 -12.83 -7.84 -8.44
C LEU A 181 -11.86 -7.06 -9.34
N VAL A 182 -11.26 -5.97 -8.84
CA VAL A 182 -10.25 -5.17 -9.56
C VAL A 182 -9.01 -6.02 -9.86
N VAL A 183 -8.53 -6.80 -8.89
CA VAL A 183 -7.37 -7.70 -9.08
C VAL A 183 -7.67 -8.76 -10.14
N VAL A 184 -8.82 -9.43 -10.03
CA VAL A 184 -9.24 -10.45 -11.02
C VAL A 184 -9.43 -9.83 -12.39
N GLY A 185 -10.04 -8.64 -12.46
CA GLY A 185 -10.24 -7.91 -13.70
C GLY A 185 -8.92 -7.52 -14.38
N ALA A 186 -7.95 -7.02 -13.63
CA ALA A 186 -6.64 -6.64 -14.14
C ALA A 186 -5.86 -7.85 -14.69
N ILE A 187 -5.92 -8.99 -14.01
CA ILE A 187 -5.29 -10.23 -14.50
C ILE A 187 -6.01 -10.76 -15.74
N ALA A 188 -7.34 -10.68 -15.77
CA ALA A 188 -8.13 -11.20 -16.88
C ALA A 188 -8.03 -10.33 -18.15
N SER A 189 -7.91 -9.00 -18.00
CA SER A 189 -7.78 -8.08 -19.15
C SER A 189 -6.45 -8.25 -19.88
N GLU A 190 -5.39 -8.63 -19.16
CA GLU A 190 -4.03 -8.77 -19.68
C GLU A 190 -3.54 -10.23 -19.62
N TYR A 191 -4.48 -11.18 -19.80
CA TYR A 191 -4.19 -12.61 -19.58
C TYR A 191 -2.99 -13.12 -20.41
N GLU A 192 -2.86 -12.71 -21.66
CA GLU A 192 -1.74 -13.14 -22.54
C GLU A 192 -0.41 -12.60 -22.01
N VAL A 193 -0.35 -11.30 -21.68
CA VAL A 193 0.87 -10.68 -21.13
C VAL A 193 1.25 -11.30 -19.79
N VAL A 194 0.25 -11.60 -18.95
CA VAL A 194 0.47 -12.29 -17.66
C VAL A 194 1.04 -13.68 -17.87
N VAL A 195 0.48 -14.46 -18.79
CA VAL A 195 0.94 -15.85 -19.05
C VAL A 195 2.33 -15.86 -19.66
N ASP A 196 2.59 -15.01 -20.65
CA ASP A 196 3.87 -14.95 -21.35
C ASP A 196 5.04 -14.51 -20.43
N ASN A 197 4.73 -13.69 -19.42
CA ASN A 197 5.74 -13.18 -18.48
C ASN A 197 5.55 -13.72 -17.04
N LEU A 198 4.74 -14.76 -16.86
CA LEU A 198 4.32 -15.21 -15.53
C LEU A 198 5.49 -15.56 -14.62
N GLU A 199 6.49 -16.27 -15.12
CA GLU A 199 7.63 -16.69 -14.33
C GLU A 199 8.45 -15.49 -13.82
N ALA A 200 8.75 -14.54 -14.70
CA ALA A 200 9.50 -13.33 -14.37
C ALA A 200 8.73 -12.41 -13.43
N VAL A 201 7.46 -12.10 -13.76
CA VAL A 201 6.62 -11.20 -12.96
C VAL A 201 6.28 -11.80 -11.60
N ALA A 202 5.90 -13.08 -11.54
CA ALA A 202 5.62 -13.74 -10.28
C ALA A 202 6.88 -13.89 -9.41
N GLY A 203 8.01 -14.22 -10.05
CA GLY A 203 9.32 -14.26 -9.39
C GLY A 203 9.71 -12.93 -8.80
N ALA A 204 9.64 -11.85 -9.59
CA ALA A 204 9.98 -10.50 -9.15
C ALA A 204 9.03 -10.01 -8.05
N ALA A 205 7.72 -10.23 -8.20
CA ALA A 205 6.71 -9.83 -7.21
C ALA A 205 6.89 -10.56 -5.87
N LEU A 206 7.11 -11.87 -5.91
CA LEU A 206 7.35 -12.68 -4.71
C LEU A 206 8.69 -12.30 -4.04
N ALA A 207 9.74 -12.12 -4.83
CA ALA A 207 11.05 -11.71 -4.34
C ALA A 207 10.98 -10.33 -3.68
N LEU A 208 10.32 -9.36 -4.33
CA LEU A 208 10.05 -8.03 -3.75
C LEU A 208 9.33 -8.16 -2.41
N ASN A 209 8.24 -8.93 -2.37
CA ASN A 209 7.43 -9.10 -1.18
C ASN A 209 8.23 -9.65 0.00
N VAL A 210 8.92 -10.76 -0.20
CA VAL A 210 9.71 -11.43 0.84
C VAL A 210 10.91 -10.57 1.25
N ALA A 211 11.64 -9.99 0.29
CA ALA A 211 12.79 -9.13 0.57
C ALA A 211 12.38 -7.86 1.32
N ALA A 212 11.29 -7.20 0.92
CA ALA A 212 10.77 -6.01 1.59
C ALA A 212 10.43 -6.31 3.06
N MET A 213 9.72 -7.40 3.33
CA MET A 213 9.40 -7.83 4.71
C MET A 213 10.65 -8.18 5.52
N ALA A 214 11.57 -8.94 4.96
CA ALA A 214 12.78 -9.39 5.65
C ALA A 214 13.73 -8.22 5.95
N ILE A 215 13.98 -7.37 4.97
CA ILE A 215 14.86 -6.20 5.12
C ILE A 215 14.28 -5.22 6.12
N SER A 216 13.01 -4.87 5.99
CA SER A 216 12.36 -3.90 6.89
C SER A 216 12.26 -4.42 8.32
N PHE A 217 11.96 -5.71 8.52
CA PHE A 217 12.02 -6.33 9.84
C PHE A 217 13.42 -6.25 10.44
N THR A 218 14.43 -6.62 9.66
CA THR A 218 15.84 -6.62 10.10
C THR A 218 16.32 -5.21 10.41
N MET A 219 16.07 -4.23 9.53
CA MET A 219 16.42 -2.83 9.75
C MET A 219 15.77 -2.28 11.03
N SER A 220 14.50 -2.60 11.26
CA SER A 220 13.79 -2.19 12.47
C SER A 220 14.42 -2.80 13.73
N ARG A 221 14.83 -4.08 13.68
CA ARG A 221 15.55 -4.73 14.80
C ARG A 221 16.94 -4.16 15.04
N VAL A 222 17.70 -3.87 13.99
CA VAL A 222 19.02 -3.20 14.06
C VAL A 222 18.88 -1.79 14.66
N ALA A 223 17.81 -1.08 14.28
CA ALA A 223 17.47 0.21 14.86
C ALA A 223 16.91 0.14 16.30
N ARG A 224 16.93 -1.05 16.92
CA ARG A 224 16.52 -1.29 18.30
C ARG A 224 15.02 -1.03 18.56
N LEU A 225 14.18 -1.18 17.55
CA LEU A 225 12.75 -1.24 17.76
C LEU A 225 12.36 -2.59 18.37
N ASP A 226 11.28 -2.61 19.12
CA ASP A 226 10.78 -3.86 19.69
C ASP A 226 10.20 -4.80 18.64
N SER A 227 9.84 -6.03 19.02
CA SER A 227 9.33 -7.04 18.11
C SER A 227 7.98 -6.64 17.50
N ARG A 228 7.12 -5.95 18.25
CA ARG A 228 5.78 -5.54 17.81
C ARG A 228 5.85 -4.42 16.78
N GLN A 229 6.73 -3.42 17.00
CA GLN A 229 7.01 -2.34 16.05
C GLN A 229 7.64 -2.88 14.77
N SER A 230 8.64 -3.78 14.90
CA SER A 230 9.29 -4.41 13.75
C SER A 230 8.33 -5.25 12.93
N THR A 231 7.39 -5.94 13.59
CA THR A 231 6.32 -6.68 12.92
C THR A 231 5.39 -5.75 12.13
N ALA A 232 5.00 -4.61 12.71
CA ALA A 232 4.17 -3.61 12.05
C ALA A 232 4.84 -3.07 10.79
N ILE A 233 6.11 -2.67 10.90
CA ILE A 233 6.88 -2.14 9.78
C ILE A 233 7.05 -3.18 8.67
N ALA A 234 7.35 -4.43 9.02
CA ALA A 234 7.49 -5.50 8.03
C ALA A 234 6.18 -5.78 7.27
N LEU A 235 5.06 -5.80 7.97
CA LEU A 235 3.76 -6.02 7.34
C LEU A 235 3.33 -4.85 6.46
N GLU A 236 3.65 -3.60 6.83
CA GLU A 236 3.38 -2.43 5.99
C GLU A 236 4.14 -2.50 4.66
N LEU A 237 5.37 -3.01 4.67
CA LEU A 237 6.15 -3.19 3.44
C LEU A 237 5.80 -4.46 2.67
N GLY A 238 5.30 -5.48 3.35
CA GLY A 238 4.83 -6.71 2.68
C GLY A 238 3.43 -6.58 2.09
N VAL A 239 2.63 -5.63 2.54
CA VAL A 239 1.23 -5.48 2.15
C VAL A 239 0.96 -4.06 1.68
N HIS A 240 1.42 -3.78 0.47
CA HIS A 240 1.23 -2.50 -0.19
C HIS A 240 -0.23 -2.23 -0.58
N ASN A 241 -0.53 -0.96 -0.85
CA ASN A 241 -1.79 -0.55 -1.45
C ASN A 241 -1.80 -0.87 -2.96
N SER A 242 -1.94 -2.15 -3.28
CA SER A 242 -1.98 -2.62 -4.67
C SER A 242 -3.13 -2.02 -5.46
N THR A 243 -4.25 -1.64 -4.81
CA THR A 243 -5.38 -0.99 -5.49
C THR A 243 -4.95 0.35 -6.09
N LEU A 244 -4.16 1.14 -5.35
CA LEU A 244 -3.61 2.39 -5.87
C LEU A 244 -2.70 2.14 -7.08
N ALA A 245 -1.78 1.16 -6.94
CA ALA A 245 -0.85 0.83 -8.02
C ALA A 245 -1.58 0.34 -9.28
N ILE A 246 -2.58 -0.55 -9.13
CA ILE A 246 -3.41 -1.03 -10.25
C ILE A 246 -4.13 0.14 -10.92
N ALA A 247 -4.77 1.01 -10.14
CA ALA A 247 -5.57 2.08 -10.71
C ALA A 247 -4.74 3.19 -11.37
N VAL A 248 -3.60 3.56 -10.78
CA VAL A 248 -2.66 4.51 -11.41
C VAL A 248 -2.05 3.87 -12.66
N GLY A 249 -1.57 2.64 -12.55
CA GLY A 249 -0.99 1.89 -13.67
C GLY A 249 -1.97 1.78 -14.83
N ALA A 250 -3.12 1.15 -14.64
CA ALA A 250 -4.14 0.96 -15.68
C ALA A 250 -4.63 2.26 -16.33
N SER A 251 -4.48 3.39 -15.63
CA SER A 251 -4.82 4.71 -16.16
C SER A 251 -3.76 5.34 -17.07
N LEU A 252 -2.57 4.76 -17.12
CA LEU A 252 -1.45 5.18 -17.95
C LEU A 252 -1.24 4.17 -19.09
N ALA A 253 -1.05 2.91 -18.73
CA ALA A 253 -1.02 1.77 -19.65
C ALA A 253 -1.51 0.52 -18.85
N HIS A 254 -2.27 -0.37 -19.50
CA HIS A 254 -2.88 -1.51 -18.81
C HIS A 254 -1.84 -2.45 -18.21
N GLU A 255 -0.73 -2.66 -18.90
CA GLU A 255 0.39 -3.52 -18.53
C GLU A 255 1.03 -3.11 -17.20
N LEU A 256 1.03 -1.82 -16.86
CA LEU A 256 1.57 -1.31 -15.60
C LEU A 256 0.78 -1.83 -14.37
N SER A 257 -0.45 -2.28 -14.56
CA SER A 257 -1.27 -2.82 -13.48
C SER A 257 -0.94 -4.26 -13.10
N ILE A 258 -0.32 -5.02 -14.03
CA ILE A 258 -0.09 -6.46 -13.91
C ILE A 258 0.79 -6.81 -12.69
N PRO A 259 1.97 -6.19 -12.47
CA PRO A 259 2.81 -6.56 -11.33
C PRO A 259 2.10 -6.37 -9.99
N ALA A 260 1.28 -5.31 -9.86
CA ALA A 260 0.52 -5.06 -8.65
C ALA A 260 -0.62 -6.08 -8.46
N ALA A 261 -1.28 -6.52 -9.53
CA ALA A 261 -2.30 -7.56 -9.49
C ALA A 261 -1.70 -8.92 -9.09
N VAL A 262 -0.59 -9.32 -9.72
CA VAL A 262 0.14 -10.55 -9.40
C VAL A 262 0.66 -10.53 -7.96
N TYR A 263 1.27 -9.42 -7.53
CA TYR A 263 1.74 -9.23 -6.14
C TYR A 263 0.61 -9.41 -5.13
N SER A 264 -0.59 -8.94 -5.46
CA SER A 264 -1.77 -9.03 -4.57
C SER A 264 -2.13 -10.46 -4.23
N THR A 265 -1.82 -11.42 -5.09
CA THR A 265 -2.07 -12.85 -4.82
C THR A 265 -1.10 -13.40 -3.78
N PHE A 266 0.16 -12.97 -3.81
CA PHE A 266 1.20 -13.43 -2.87
C PHE A 266 1.14 -12.73 -1.52
N MET A 267 0.89 -11.43 -1.49
CA MET A 267 1.00 -10.63 -0.27
C MET A 267 0.10 -11.10 0.87
N PHE A 268 -1.06 -11.70 0.58
CA PHE A 268 -1.95 -12.24 1.60
C PHE A 268 -1.42 -13.56 2.18
N VAL A 269 -0.81 -14.40 1.34
CA VAL A 269 -0.22 -15.68 1.77
C VAL A 269 1.03 -15.42 2.61
N THR A 270 1.97 -14.64 2.09
CA THR A 270 3.23 -14.31 2.76
C THR A 270 3.01 -13.48 4.02
N GLY A 271 2.22 -12.40 3.91
CA GLY A 271 1.86 -11.55 5.05
C GLY A 271 1.06 -12.31 6.11
N GLY A 272 0.12 -13.16 5.71
CA GLY A 272 -0.65 -14.02 6.61
C GLY A 272 0.24 -15.05 7.35
N THR A 273 1.14 -15.71 6.63
CA THR A 273 2.11 -16.64 7.20
C THR A 273 3.05 -15.94 8.18
N PHE A 274 3.58 -14.78 7.80
CA PHE A 274 4.42 -13.96 8.66
C PHE A 274 3.65 -13.49 9.91
N ALA A 275 2.42 -13.01 9.74
CA ALA A 275 1.56 -12.56 10.83
C ALA A 275 1.28 -13.71 11.81
N TRP A 276 1.00 -14.92 11.31
CA TRP A 276 0.81 -16.11 12.13
C TRP A 276 2.07 -16.46 12.94
N ALA A 277 3.24 -16.47 12.30
CA ALA A 277 4.51 -16.72 12.98
C ALA A 277 4.79 -15.67 14.08
N MET A 278 4.58 -14.40 13.76
CA MET A 278 4.81 -13.30 14.69
C MET A 278 3.78 -13.23 15.81
N SER A 279 2.55 -13.69 15.61
CA SER A 279 1.53 -13.75 16.67
C SER A 279 1.97 -14.60 17.86
N ARG A 280 2.69 -15.69 17.60
CA ARG A 280 3.28 -16.55 18.62
C ARG A 280 4.46 -15.91 19.32
N ARG A 281 5.33 -15.25 18.56
CA ARG A 281 6.51 -14.56 19.09
C ARG A 281 6.13 -13.34 19.96
N ASN A 282 5.13 -12.58 19.54
CA ASN A 282 4.68 -11.37 20.21
C ASN A 282 3.73 -11.65 21.41
N ALA A 283 3.28 -12.89 21.61
CA ALA A 283 2.37 -13.25 22.70
C ALA A 283 2.94 -12.97 24.11
N GLY A 284 4.27 -13.04 24.25
CA GLY A 284 4.96 -12.77 25.53
C GLY A 284 5.54 -11.36 25.66
N VAL A 285 5.35 -10.50 24.66
CA VAL A 285 5.90 -9.14 24.68
C VAL A 285 4.87 -8.19 25.30
N PRO A 286 5.20 -7.47 26.40
CA PRO A 286 4.30 -6.49 26.99
C PRO A 286 3.83 -5.45 25.95
N VAL A 287 2.57 -5.04 26.07
CA VAL A 287 2.08 -3.88 25.31
C VAL A 287 2.75 -2.66 25.92
N ALA A 288 3.53 -1.90 25.15
CA ALA A 288 4.04 -0.62 25.61
C ALA A 288 2.83 0.20 26.12
N ALA A 289 2.89 0.64 27.38
CA ALA A 289 1.82 1.42 27.97
C ALA A 289 1.59 2.65 27.09
N GLU A 290 0.36 2.87 26.63
CA GLU A 290 -0.02 4.14 26.04
C GLU A 290 0.34 5.24 27.05
N PRO A 291 1.03 6.33 26.62
CA PRO A 291 1.20 7.46 27.52
C PRO A 291 -0.19 7.89 27.98
N ALA A 292 -0.38 7.90 29.31
CA ALA A 292 -1.65 8.27 29.91
C ALA A 292 -2.12 9.60 29.27
N ALA A 293 -3.35 9.60 28.76
CA ALA A 293 -3.97 10.83 28.29
C ALA A 293 -3.90 11.84 29.46
N GLU A 294 -3.19 12.95 29.24
CA GLU A 294 -3.23 14.06 30.21
C GLU A 294 -4.69 14.39 30.48
N PRO A 295 -5.12 14.44 31.75
CA PRO A 295 -6.49 14.82 32.07
C PRO A 295 -6.70 16.23 31.52
N ALA A 296 -7.78 16.36 30.74
CA ALA A 296 -8.23 17.67 30.22
C ALA A 296 -8.28 18.65 31.41
N GLN A 297 -7.39 19.62 31.40
CA GLN A 297 -7.44 20.72 32.36
C GLN A 297 -8.77 21.46 32.11
N SER A 298 -9.62 21.36 33.09
CA SER A 298 -10.92 22.05 33.20
C SER A 298 -10.76 23.56 33.24
#